data_2d315ccefe399bd4126408503a1c3a49
#
_entry.id   2d315ccefe399bd4126408503a1c3a49
#
_cell.length_a   1.000
_cell.length_b   1.000
_cell.length_c   1.000
_cell.angle_alpha   90.00
_cell.angle_beta   90.00
_cell.angle_gamma   90.00
#
_symmetry.space_group_name_H-M   'P 1'
#
loop_
_entity.id
_entity.type
_entity.pdbx_description
1 polymer ?
#
loop_
_entity_poly.entity_id
_entity_poly.type
_entity_poly.pdbx_seq_one_letter_code
_entity_poly.pdbx_strand_id
1 'polypeptide(L)'
;EIPVPNKVPMPRPVDAYFKDWQGPTRPEFRRDIDMTQLTGNQKWQLYCLEQFLNMYEPITIGYTTGVYDLFHIGHLNLLRKAKAQCDYLIVGVSTDELVSYKHKHAVIPFAERKEIVAAIKYVDEVVTQENMNKMEAWEKYRFNVMFVGDDWKGTDKWNKIEADLNAVGAKVVYFPYTKGTSSTLINETLHKLRGE
;
A
#
# COMPACT_ATOMS: atom_id res chain seq x y z
N GLU A 1 -7.93 -52.72 -8.32
CA GLU A 1 -7.85 -51.59 -9.28
C GLU A 1 -8.44 -50.36 -8.58
N ILE A 2 -7.59 -49.35 -8.37
CA ILE A 2 -8.04 -48.04 -7.84
C ILE A 2 -8.73 -47.34 -9.00
N PRO A 3 -9.99 -46.90 -8.87
CA PRO A 3 -10.67 -46.18 -9.93
C PRO A 3 -9.91 -44.89 -10.22
N VAL A 4 -9.41 -44.74 -11.43
CA VAL A 4 -8.84 -43.44 -11.89
C VAL A 4 -10.00 -42.46 -11.88
N PRO A 5 -9.94 -41.37 -11.09
CA PRO A 5 -11.02 -40.39 -11.12
C PRO A 5 -11.20 -39.88 -12.53
N ASN A 6 -12.42 -39.86 -13.00
CA ASN A 6 -12.82 -39.30 -14.27
C ASN A 6 -12.09 -37.94 -14.43
N LYS A 7 -11.26 -37.82 -15.48
CA LYS A 7 -10.68 -36.55 -15.86
C LYS A 7 -11.84 -35.55 -16.04
N VAL A 8 -12.08 -34.74 -15.03
CA VAL A 8 -12.93 -33.58 -15.19
C VAL A 8 -12.23 -32.74 -16.27
N PRO A 9 -12.85 -32.51 -17.41
CA PRO A 9 -12.24 -31.67 -18.43
C PRO A 9 -11.96 -30.32 -17.77
N MET A 10 -10.71 -29.90 -17.71
CA MET A 10 -10.40 -28.52 -17.31
C MET A 10 -11.06 -27.62 -18.35
N PRO A 11 -12.10 -26.87 -18.00
CA PRO A 11 -12.97 -26.25 -19.01
C PRO A 11 -12.34 -25.03 -19.68
N ARG A 12 -11.12 -24.64 -19.31
CA ARG A 12 -10.40 -23.51 -19.90
C ARG A 12 -8.90 -23.69 -19.75
N PRO A 13 -8.09 -23.13 -20.65
CA PRO A 13 -6.66 -22.97 -20.43
C PRO A 13 -6.43 -22.24 -19.10
N VAL A 14 -5.50 -22.70 -18.29
CA VAL A 14 -5.17 -22.10 -16.99
C VAL A 14 -4.87 -20.59 -17.14
N ASP A 15 -4.27 -20.20 -18.26
CA ASP A 15 -3.98 -18.80 -18.57
C ASP A 15 -5.23 -17.90 -18.61
N ALA A 16 -6.41 -18.44 -18.98
CA ALA A 16 -7.64 -17.66 -18.99
C ALA A 16 -8.13 -17.29 -17.57
N TYR A 17 -7.79 -18.09 -16.57
CA TYR A 17 -8.10 -17.79 -15.17
C TYR A 17 -7.27 -16.63 -14.61
N PHE A 18 -6.06 -16.45 -15.12
CA PHE A 18 -5.11 -15.46 -14.64
C PHE A 18 -5.02 -14.20 -15.49
N LYS A 19 -5.96 -14.06 -16.46
CA LYS A 19 -6.00 -12.88 -17.35
C LYS A 19 -6.09 -11.57 -16.57
N ASP A 20 -6.93 -11.55 -15.53
CA ASP A 20 -7.20 -10.37 -14.71
C ASP A 20 -6.59 -10.49 -13.31
N TRP A 21 -5.78 -11.51 -13.07
CA TRP A 21 -5.11 -11.69 -11.78
C TRP A 21 -3.94 -10.74 -11.62
N GLN A 22 -4.00 -9.90 -10.61
CA GLN A 22 -3.00 -8.88 -10.30
C GLN A 22 -1.71 -9.42 -9.67
N GLY A 23 -1.59 -10.74 -9.58
CA GLY A 23 -0.46 -11.39 -8.90
C GLY A 23 -0.74 -11.72 -7.43
N PRO A 24 0.25 -12.31 -6.74
CA PRO A 24 0.15 -12.66 -5.35
C PRO A 24 0.07 -11.42 -4.45
N THR A 25 -0.60 -11.56 -3.33
CA THR A 25 -0.71 -10.52 -2.31
C THR A 25 0.36 -10.64 -1.24
N ARG A 26 0.89 -11.85 -1.04
CA ARG A 26 1.96 -12.08 -0.08
C ARG A 26 3.25 -11.42 -0.55
N PRO A 27 3.91 -10.65 0.35
CA PRO A 27 5.08 -9.84 0.00
C PRO A 27 6.26 -10.63 -0.55
N GLU A 28 6.51 -11.81 0.02
CA GLU A 28 7.62 -12.68 -0.38
C GLU A 28 7.48 -13.14 -1.84
N PHE A 29 6.26 -13.31 -2.34
CA PHE A 29 6.03 -13.68 -3.74
C PHE A 29 6.03 -12.48 -4.67
N ARG A 30 5.67 -11.32 -4.16
CA ARG A 30 5.56 -10.11 -4.96
C ARG A 30 6.90 -9.46 -5.30
N ARG A 31 7.89 -9.58 -4.40
CA ARG A 31 9.23 -8.98 -4.58
C ARG A 31 10.13 -9.79 -5.50
N ASP A 32 10.10 -11.10 -5.37
CA ASP A 32 11.15 -11.96 -5.89
C ASP A 32 10.75 -12.70 -7.16
N ILE A 33 9.49 -12.51 -7.62
CA ILE A 33 8.95 -13.25 -8.76
C ILE A 33 8.52 -12.29 -9.87
N ASP A 34 9.15 -12.41 -11.03
CA ASP A 34 8.67 -11.75 -12.25
C ASP A 34 7.44 -12.50 -12.81
N MET A 35 6.27 -11.96 -12.53
CA MET A 35 4.99 -12.54 -12.93
C MET A 35 4.80 -12.63 -14.44
N THR A 36 5.53 -11.83 -15.22
CA THR A 36 5.43 -11.82 -16.69
C THR A 36 6.08 -13.06 -17.31
N GLN A 37 7.01 -13.68 -16.60
CA GLN A 37 7.74 -14.88 -17.03
C GLN A 37 7.05 -16.17 -16.62
N LEU A 38 5.99 -16.14 -15.82
CA LEU A 38 5.32 -17.32 -15.34
C LEU A 38 4.30 -17.85 -16.35
N THR A 39 4.36 -19.17 -16.57
CA THR A 39 3.29 -19.91 -17.27
C THR A 39 2.01 -19.97 -16.42
N GLY A 40 0.86 -20.22 -17.04
CA GLY A 40 -0.40 -20.38 -16.32
C GLY A 40 -0.35 -21.45 -15.22
N ASN A 41 0.36 -22.56 -15.43
CA ASN A 41 0.53 -23.60 -14.42
C ASN A 41 1.36 -23.10 -13.23
N GLN A 42 2.42 -22.34 -13.46
CA GLN A 42 3.23 -21.75 -12.39
C GLN A 42 2.46 -20.70 -11.61
N LYS A 43 1.63 -19.89 -12.27
CA LYS A 43 0.70 -18.95 -11.61
C LYS A 43 -0.30 -19.70 -10.73
N TRP A 44 -0.83 -20.82 -11.21
CA TRP A 44 -1.74 -21.66 -10.43
C TRP A 44 -1.06 -22.26 -9.19
N GLN A 45 0.15 -22.79 -9.34
CA GLN A 45 0.93 -23.32 -8.21
C GLN A 45 1.21 -22.23 -7.17
N LEU A 46 1.61 -21.05 -7.62
CA LEU A 46 1.86 -19.89 -6.76
C LEU A 46 0.60 -19.46 -6.02
N TYR A 47 -0.53 -19.40 -6.73
CA TYR A 47 -1.83 -19.08 -6.13
C TYR A 47 -2.22 -20.11 -5.06
N CYS A 48 -2.11 -21.42 -5.35
CA CYS A 48 -2.43 -22.47 -4.37
C CYS A 48 -1.53 -22.40 -3.13
N LEU A 49 -0.22 -22.17 -3.33
CA LEU A 49 0.72 -21.99 -2.23
C LEU A 49 0.36 -20.77 -1.38
N GLU A 50 0.03 -19.66 -2.01
CA GLU A 50 -0.41 -18.46 -1.30
C GLU A 50 -1.66 -18.70 -0.46
N GLN A 51 -2.69 -19.38 -1.02
CA GLN A 51 -3.91 -19.71 -0.27
C GLN A 51 -3.62 -20.62 0.92
N PHE A 52 -2.74 -21.61 0.74
CA PHE A 52 -2.30 -22.48 1.83
C PHE A 52 -1.61 -21.68 2.94
N LEU A 53 -0.64 -20.84 2.60
CA LEU A 53 0.09 -20.03 3.58
C LEU A 53 -0.83 -19.02 4.28
N ASN A 54 -1.76 -18.39 3.56
CA ASN A 54 -2.73 -17.47 4.17
C ASN A 54 -3.66 -18.17 5.18
N MET A 55 -3.90 -19.47 5.01
CA MET A 55 -4.70 -20.26 5.94
C MET A 55 -3.91 -20.62 7.22
N TYR A 56 -2.64 -20.97 7.09
CA TYR A 56 -1.82 -21.48 8.19
C TYR A 56 -0.89 -20.45 8.82
N GLU A 57 -0.49 -19.46 8.04
CA GLU A 57 0.40 -18.37 8.46
C GLU A 57 -0.14 -17.01 7.99
N PRO A 58 -1.32 -16.57 8.49
CA PRO A 58 -1.89 -15.30 8.06
C PRO A 58 -1.00 -14.14 8.49
N ILE A 59 -0.76 -13.22 7.57
CA ILE A 59 -0.03 -11.98 7.85
C ILE A 59 -0.96 -10.77 7.77
N THR A 60 -0.70 -9.77 8.59
CA THR A 60 -1.40 -8.49 8.55
C THR A 60 -0.62 -7.51 7.68
N ILE A 61 -1.18 -7.16 6.53
CA ILE A 61 -0.62 -6.16 5.63
C ILE A 61 -1.20 -4.79 6.00
N GLY A 62 -0.32 -3.86 6.34
CA GLY A 62 -0.65 -2.46 6.58
C GLY A 62 -0.38 -1.60 5.34
N TYR A 63 -1.19 -0.58 5.13
CA TYR A 63 -1.03 0.38 4.04
C TYR A 63 -1.16 1.81 4.55
N THR A 64 -0.29 2.69 4.10
CA THR A 64 -0.42 4.13 4.34
C THR A 64 0.07 4.90 3.13
N THR A 65 -0.42 6.14 2.95
CA THR A 65 0.00 6.99 1.83
C THR A 65 0.28 8.42 2.29
N GLY A 66 1.22 9.05 1.62
CA GLY A 66 1.53 10.45 1.89
C GLY A 66 2.43 11.06 0.81
N VAL A 67 2.60 12.37 0.91
CA VAL A 67 3.57 13.11 0.08
C VAL A 67 4.99 12.85 0.58
N TYR A 68 5.17 12.80 1.89
CA TYR A 68 6.47 12.64 2.59
C TYR A 68 7.50 13.69 2.20
N ASP A 69 7.04 14.90 1.85
CA ASP A 69 7.90 16.02 1.56
C ASP A 69 8.53 16.58 2.83
N LEU A 70 9.78 17.05 2.75
CA LEU A 70 10.54 17.53 3.91
C LEU A 70 10.42 16.56 5.09
N PHE A 71 10.82 15.30 4.87
CA PHE A 71 10.61 14.19 5.81
C PHE A 71 11.00 14.58 7.25
N HIS A 72 10.07 14.43 8.18
CA HIS A 72 10.22 14.88 9.56
C HIS A 72 9.69 13.85 10.58
N ILE A 73 9.84 14.15 11.86
CA ILE A 73 9.45 13.25 12.96
C ILE A 73 7.97 12.84 12.92
N GLY A 74 7.09 13.69 12.40
CA GLY A 74 5.67 13.37 12.24
C GLY A 74 5.45 12.20 11.29
N HIS A 75 6.15 12.20 10.14
CA HIS A 75 6.14 11.08 9.19
C HIS A 75 6.72 9.81 9.82
N LEU A 76 7.88 9.94 10.49
CA LEU A 76 8.52 8.79 11.15
C LEU A 76 7.64 8.17 12.23
N ASN A 77 6.95 8.99 13.04
CA ASN A 77 6.05 8.52 14.10
C ASN A 77 4.85 7.75 13.52
N LEU A 78 4.28 8.23 12.41
CA LEU A 78 3.20 7.54 11.72
C LEU A 78 3.67 6.16 11.24
N LEU A 79 4.80 6.11 10.52
CA LEU A 79 5.35 4.85 9.98
C LEU A 79 5.70 3.85 11.10
N ARG A 80 6.30 4.33 12.20
CA ARG A 80 6.62 3.51 13.36
C ARG A 80 5.36 2.92 14.03
N LYS A 81 4.31 3.73 14.22
CA LYS A 81 3.05 3.30 14.82
C LYS A 81 2.30 2.34 13.89
N ALA A 82 2.35 2.57 12.59
CA ALA A 82 1.76 1.70 11.59
C ALA A 82 2.44 0.33 11.58
N LYS A 83 3.78 0.29 11.52
CA LYS A 83 4.55 -0.95 11.55
C LYS A 83 4.34 -1.75 12.84
N ALA A 84 4.11 -1.10 13.96
CA ALA A 84 3.81 -1.79 15.22
C ALA A 84 2.44 -2.52 15.25
N GLN A 85 1.58 -2.30 14.23
CA GLN A 85 0.25 -2.89 14.13
C GLN A 85 0.06 -3.77 12.88
N CYS A 86 1.14 -4.08 12.16
CA CYS A 86 1.10 -4.97 11.02
C CYS A 86 2.43 -5.71 10.85
N ASP A 87 2.38 -6.86 10.20
CA ASP A 87 3.56 -7.68 9.91
C ASP A 87 4.32 -7.10 8.70
N TYR A 88 3.62 -6.50 7.77
CA TYR A 88 4.18 -5.92 6.55
C TYR A 88 3.56 -4.57 6.23
N LEU A 89 4.38 -3.53 6.17
CA LEU A 89 3.93 -2.16 5.91
C LEU A 89 4.29 -1.72 4.49
N ILE A 90 3.26 -1.46 3.69
CA ILE A 90 3.36 -0.86 2.36
C ILE A 90 3.12 0.64 2.47
N VAL A 91 4.00 1.44 1.90
CA VAL A 91 3.90 2.90 1.92
C VAL A 91 3.78 3.46 0.51
N GLY A 92 2.65 4.08 0.20
CA GLY A 92 2.42 4.79 -1.05
C GLY A 92 2.97 6.22 -0.99
N VAL A 93 3.94 6.54 -1.84
CA VAL A 93 4.46 7.91 -1.98
C VAL A 93 3.77 8.57 -3.16
N SER A 94 3.14 9.74 -2.93
CA SER A 94 2.44 10.50 -3.98
C SER A 94 3.41 11.05 -5.00
N THR A 95 3.10 10.88 -6.30
CA THR A 95 3.88 11.47 -7.39
C THR A 95 3.80 12.99 -7.38
N ASP A 96 4.71 13.66 -8.07
CA ASP A 96 4.71 15.13 -8.17
C ASP A 96 3.46 15.62 -8.93
N GLU A 97 2.98 14.86 -9.92
CA GLU A 97 1.74 15.13 -10.64
C GLU A 97 0.52 15.08 -9.70
N LEU A 98 0.44 14.06 -8.84
CA LEU A 98 -0.65 13.93 -7.88
C LEU A 98 -0.64 15.04 -6.82
N VAL A 99 0.55 15.51 -6.42
CA VAL A 99 0.71 16.64 -5.50
C VAL A 99 0.29 17.95 -6.16
N SER A 100 0.67 18.17 -7.42
CA SER A 100 0.35 19.37 -8.20
C SER A 100 -1.16 19.50 -8.44
N TYR A 101 -1.88 18.40 -8.63
CA TYR A 101 -3.35 18.39 -8.73
C TYR A 101 -4.04 19.00 -7.48
N LYS A 102 -3.39 18.97 -6.32
CA LYS A 102 -3.86 19.61 -5.07
C LYS A 102 -3.43 21.07 -4.92
N HIS A 103 -2.94 21.71 -5.99
CA HIS A 103 -2.35 23.06 -5.95
C HIS A 103 -1.21 23.19 -4.93
N LYS A 104 -0.46 22.14 -4.73
CA LYS A 104 0.74 22.08 -3.88
C LYS A 104 1.93 21.64 -4.71
N HIS A 105 3.11 22.07 -4.32
CA HIS A 105 4.36 21.60 -4.88
C HIS A 105 5.19 20.98 -3.77
N ALA A 106 5.74 19.80 -4.02
CA ALA A 106 6.71 19.21 -3.13
C ALA A 106 8.07 19.90 -3.35
N VAL A 107 8.78 20.18 -2.27
CA VAL A 107 10.15 20.75 -2.31
C VAL A 107 11.14 19.70 -2.77
N ILE A 108 10.94 18.46 -2.30
CA ILE A 108 11.80 17.33 -2.64
C ILE A 108 11.13 16.54 -3.79
N PRO A 109 11.87 16.27 -4.90
CA PRO A 109 11.36 15.49 -6.03
C PRO A 109 10.86 14.11 -5.62
N PHE A 110 9.87 13.59 -6.34
CA PHE A 110 9.25 12.28 -6.06
C PHE A 110 10.27 11.14 -5.90
N ALA A 111 11.25 11.05 -6.80
CA ALA A 111 12.25 9.98 -6.76
C ALA A 111 13.03 9.97 -5.43
N GLU A 112 13.46 11.14 -4.95
CA GLU A 112 14.19 11.29 -3.71
C GLU A 112 13.31 11.00 -2.49
N ARG A 113 12.03 11.48 -2.49
CA ARG A 113 11.07 11.19 -1.43
C ARG A 113 10.82 9.69 -1.31
N LYS A 114 10.68 9.00 -2.45
CA LYS A 114 10.48 7.56 -2.51
C LYS A 114 11.69 6.81 -1.94
N GLU A 115 12.91 7.22 -2.28
CA GLU A 115 14.15 6.63 -1.80
C GLU A 115 14.33 6.84 -0.29
N ILE A 116 14.08 8.06 0.22
CA ILE A 116 14.12 8.36 1.65
C ILE A 116 13.15 7.45 2.43
N VAL A 117 11.91 7.32 1.95
CA VAL A 117 10.90 6.47 2.60
C VAL A 117 11.31 5.00 2.57
N ALA A 118 11.91 4.54 1.47
CA ALA A 118 12.40 3.16 1.34
C ALA A 118 13.54 2.83 2.31
N ALA A 119 14.33 3.82 2.69
CA ALA A 119 15.41 3.65 3.68
C ALA A 119 14.93 3.63 5.14
N ILE A 120 13.63 3.87 5.40
CA ILE A 120 13.08 3.86 6.75
C ILE A 120 12.85 2.43 7.22
N LYS A 121 13.52 2.04 8.30
CA LYS A 121 13.48 0.67 8.88
C LYS A 121 12.09 0.12 9.23
N TYR A 122 11.07 0.96 9.27
CA TYR A 122 9.67 0.57 9.55
C TYR A 122 8.88 0.26 8.28
N VAL A 123 9.47 0.48 7.11
CA VAL A 123 8.83 0.32 5.81
C VAL A 123 9.36 -0.95 5.16
N ASP A 124 8.45 -1.83 4.76
CA ASP A 124 8.83 -3.07 4.09
C ASP A 124 8.77 -2.92 2.57
N GLU A 125 7.83 -2.10 2.09
CA GLU A 125 7.68 -1.85 0.65
C GLU A 125 7.24 -0.41 0.39
N VAL A 126 7.85 0.22 -0.62
CA VAL A 126 7.43 1.53 -1.11
C VAL A 126 6.84 1.42 -2.50
N VAL A 127 5.64 1.94 -2.66
CA VAL A 127 4.91 1.95 -3.92
C VAL A 127 4.60 3.37 -4.39
N THR A 128 4.40 3.52 -5.69
CA THR A 128 3.99 4.80 -6.27
C THR A 128 2.50 5.01 -6.05
N GLN A 129 2.12 6.17 -5.52
CA GLN A 129 0.73 6.60 -5.46
C GLN A 129 0.43 7.59 -6.58
N GLU A 130 -0.26 7.12 -7.62
CA GLU A 130 -0.61 7.90 -8.80
C GLU A 130 -1.98 8.58 -8.68
N ASN A 131 -2.85 8.07 -7.80
CA ASN A 131 -4.20 8.60 -7.60
C ASN A 131 -4.66 8.48 -6.13
N MET A 132 -5.84 9.02 -5.85
CA MET A 132 -6.42 9.05 -4.49
C MET A 132 -7.43 7.94 -4.24
N ASN A 133 -7.66 7.04 -5.20
CA ASN A 133 -8.63 5.95 -5.08
C ASN A 133 -8.11 4.85 -4.13
N LYS A 134 -8.71 4.74 -2.95
CA LYS A 134 -8.28 3.79 -1.93
C LYS A 134 -8.77 2.37 -2.20
N MET A 135 -9.88 2.23 -2.93
CA MET A 135 -10.37 0.92 -3.34
C MET A 135 -9.47 0.30 -4.42
N GLU A 136 -9.02 1.09 -5.39
CA GLU A 136 -8.03 0.64 -6.38
C GLU A 136 -6.71 0.21 -5.72
N ALA A 137 -6.24 0.97 -4.73
CA ALA A 137 -5.08 0.59 -3.95
C ALA A 137 -5.32 -0.73 -3.19
N TRP A 138 -6.52 -0.92 -2.62
CA TRP A 138 -6.87 -2.17 -1.95
C TRP A 138 -6.94 -3.35 -2.93
N GLU A 139 -7.52 -3.18 -4.09
CA GLU A 139 -7.55 -4.20 -5.13
C GLU A 139 -6.15 -4.66 -5.53
N LYS A 140 -5.20 -3.73 -5.57
CA LYS A 140 -3.81 -3.99 -5.96
C LYS A 140 -2.98 -4.62 -4.84
N TYR A 141 -3.13 -4.14 -3.60
CA TYR A 141 -2.23 -4.52 -2.50
C TYR A 141 -2.87 -5.41 -1.45
N ARG A 142 -4.19 -5.57 -1.45
CA ARG A 142 -4.97 -6.44 -0.54
C ARG A 142 -4.60 -6.25 0.93
N PHE A 143 -4.39 -5.02 1.35
CA PHE A 143 -4.05 -4.70 2.73
C PHE A 143 -5.23 -4.97 3.70
N ASN A 144 -4.90 -5.36 4.93
CA ASN A 144 -5.88 -5.61 6.00
C ASN A 144 -6.20 -4.34 6.78
N VAL A 145 -5.22 -3.41 6.86
CA VAL A 145 -5.36 -2.18 7.64
C VAL A 145 -4.81 -0.99 6.86
N MET A 146 -5.58 0.08 6.79
CA MET A 146 -5.11 1.38 6.29
C MET A 146 -4.86 2.32 7.46
N PHE A 147 -3.64 2.89 7.53
CA PHE A 147 -3.25 3.85 8.55
C PHE A 147 -3.29 5.27 8.00
N VAL A 148 -3.87 6.19 8.77
CA VAL A 148 -4.13 7.58 8.35
C VAL A 148 -3.91 8.53 9.54
N GLY A 149 -3.57 9.78 9.29
CA GLY A 149 -3.63 10.85 10.29
C GLY A 149 -5.08 11.16 10.66
N ASP A 150 -5.32 11.56 11.90
CA ASP A 150 -6.66 11.86 12.43
C ASP A 150 -7.27 13.16 11.88
N ASP A 151 -6.51 13.99 11.18
CA ASP A 151 -7.00 15.20 10.46
C ASP A 151 -8.16 14.91 9.50
N TRP A 152 -8.27 13.68 9.04
CA TRP A 152 -9.27 13.24 8.07
C TRP A 152 -10.48 12.56 8.70
N LYS A 153 -10.41 12.23 9.99
CA LYS A 153 -11.43 11.47 10.69
C LYS A 153 -12.75 12.25 10.76
N GLY A 154 -13.83 11.56 10.41
CA GLY A 154 -15.18 12.14 10.49
C GLY A 154 -15.58 13.05 9.33
N THR A 155 -14.72 13.23 8.30
CA THR A 155 -15.13 13.90 7.07
C THR A 155 -16.00 12.96 6.22
N ASP A 156 -16.99 13.50 5.48
CA ASP A 156 -17.89 12.68 4.63
C ASP A 156 -17.11 11.80 3.66
N LYS A 157 -16.04 12.35 3.08
CA LYS A 157 -15.16 11.60 2.18
C LYS A 157 -14.52 10.39 2.87
N TRP A 158 -13.99 10.56 4.08
CA TRP A 158 -13.33 9.48 4.79
C TRP A 158 -14.31 8.51 5.42
N ASN A 159 -15.49 8.95 5.84
CA ASN A 159 -16.57 8.07 6.29
C ASN A 159 -16.97 7.10 5.16
N LYS A 160 -17.05 7.59 3.91
CA LYS A 160 -17.32 6.74 2.75
C LYS A 160 -16.16 5.76 2.47
N ILE A 161 -14.92 6.22 2.45
CA ILE A 161 -13.73 5.37 2.24
C ILE A 161 -13.66 4.27 3.30
N GLU A 162 -13.92 4.61 4.57
CA GLU A 162 -13.93 3.66 5.67
C GLU A 162 -15.04 2.61 5.50
N ALA A 163 -16.24 3.02 5.10
CA ALA A 163 -17.34 2.10 4.80
C ALA A 163 -17.00 1.14 3.64
N ASP A 164 -16.45 1.68 2.54
CA ASP A 164 -16.06 0.90 1.36
C ASP A 164 -14.96 -0.13 1.71
N LEU A 165 -13.93 0.28 2.46
CA LEU A 165 -12.85 -0.60 2.92
C LEU A 165 -13.36 -1.65 3.91
N ASN A 166 -14.23 -1.28 4.85
CA ASN A 166 -14.83 -2.23 5.80
C ASN A 166 -15.66 -3.30 5.09
N ALA A 167 -16.38 -2.94 4.02
CA ALA A 167 -17.16 -3.89 3.23
C ALA A 167 -16.31 -5.00 2.57
N VAL A 168 -15.03 -4.72 2.35
CA VAL A 168 -14.07 -5.70 1.79
C VAL A 168 -13.13 -6.30 2.87
N GLY A 169 -13.41 -6.05 4.15
CA GLY A 169 -12.67 -6.61 5.29
C GLY A 169 -11.41 -5.84 5.70
N ALA A 170 -11.12 -4.70 5.09
CA ALA A 170 -10.01 -3.85 5.49
C ALA A 170 -10.46 -2.80 6.53
N LYS A 171 -9.63 -2.55 7.54
CA LYS A 171 -9.90 -1.57 8.61
C LYS A 171 -9.17 -0.27 8.36
N VAL A 172 -9.71 0.85 8.86
CA VAL A 172 -9.02 2.14 8.89
C VAL A 172 -8.65 2.47 10.33
N VAL A 173 -7.38 2.81 10.56
CA VAL A 173 -6.85 3.21 11.87
C VAL A 173 -6.30 4.63 11.77
N TYR A 174 -6.79 5.49 12.64
CA TYR A 174 -6.39 6.90 12.70
C TYR A 174 -5.37 7.13 13.80
N PHE A 175 -4.28 7.79 13.45
CA PHE A 175 -3.25 8.19 14.42
C PHE A 175 -3.32 9.67 14.73
N PRO A 176 -3.17 10.06 16.00
CA PRO A 176 -3.13 11.45 16.40
C PRO A 176 -1.94 12.16 15.75
N TYR A 177 -2.19 13.39 15.32
CA TYR A 177 -1.19 14.25 14.72
C TYR A 177 -0.01 14.49 15.67
N THR A 178 1.20 14.44 15.14
CA THR A 178 2.42 14.77 15.91
C THR A 178 2.57 16.28 15.97
N LYS A 179 2.36 16.86 17.16
CA LYS A 179 2.51 18.31 17.38
C LYS A 179 3.98 18.74 17.27
N GLY A 180 4.19 19.96 16.82
CA GLY A 180 5.50 20.64 16.86
C GLY A 180 6.28 20.66 15.56
N THR A 181 5.99 19.76 14.60
CA THR A 181 6.70 19.77 13.30
C THR A 181 5.75 19.32 12.19
N SER A 182 5.71 20.06 11.10
CA SER A 182 5.01 19.70 9.87
C SER A 182 5.78 20.21 8.65
N SER A 183 5.57 19.60 7.50
CA SER A 183 6.14 20.09 6.24
C SER A 183 5.72 21.53 5.95
N THR A 184 4.50 21.92 6.30
CA THR A 184 4.01 23.29 6.18
C THR A 184 4.84 24.25 7.05
N LEU A 185 5.00 23.93 8.34
CA LEU A 185 5.77 24.76 9.26
C LEU A 185 7.24 24.92 8.82
N ILE A 186 7.86 23.83 8.37
CA ILE A 186 9.24 23.84 7.86
C ILE A 186 9.31 24.75 6.64
N ASN A 187 8.41 24.61 5.68
CA ASN A 187 8.39 25.41 4.47
C ASN A 187 8.16 26.90 4.75
N GLU A 188 7.20 27.25 5.60
CA GLU A 188 6.96 28.63 6.03
C GLU A 188 8.20 29.25 6.73
N THR A 189 8.91 28.45 7.54
CA THR A 189 10.13 28.90 8.20
C THR A 189 11.22 29.17 7.18
N LEU A 190 11.38 28.30 6.19
CA LEU A 190 12.35 28.50 5.10
C LEU A 190 12.04 29.76 4.28
N HIS A 191 10.77 30.02 3.93
CA HIS A 191 10.36 31.23 3.23
C HIS A 191 10.71 32.49 4.05
N LYS A 192 10.37 32.51 5.35
CA LYS A 192 10.70 33.63 6.24
C LYS A 192 12.21 33.89 6.33
N LEU A 193 13.02 32.84 6.37
CA LEU A 193 14.49 32.97 6.43
C LEU A 193 15.10 33.48 5.12
N ARG A 194 14.46 33.24 3.99
CA ARG A 194 14.88 33.74 2.67
C ARG A 194 14.43 35.17 2.37
N GLY A 195 13.54 35.75 3.21
CA GLY A 195 12.99 37.09 3.02
C GLY A 195 11.93 37.19 1.94
N GLU A 196 11.26 36.04 1.64
CA GLU A 196 10.14 35.90 0.72
C GLU A 196 8.79 35.94 1.45
#